data_e709a9020d8d989c137587256bdd0c7e
#
_entry.id   e709a9020d8d989c137587256bdd0c7e
#
_cell.length_a   1.000
_cell.length_b   1.000
_cell.length_c   1.000
_cell.angle_alpha   90.00
_cell.angle_beta   90.00
_cell.angle_gamma   90.00
#
_symmetry.space_group_name_H-M   'P 1'
#
loop_
_entity.id
_entity.type
_entity.pdbx_description
1 polymer ?
#
loop_
_entity_poly.entity_id
_entity_poly.type
_entity_poly.pdbx_seq_one_letter_code
_entity_poly.pdbx_strand_id
1 'polypeptide(L)'
;MYEYLKGIITKITAKYIVLEANGIGYILHVANPYAYSGQVNQEAQIYVHQVVREDAHLLYGFRSEDEKKLFLSLISVSGIGPVSALAIIAADDNAGLVQAIETKNITYLTKFPKIGKKTAQQMVLDLEGKIVVSGDDLPAKVAVQASAENQELEEAMEAMLALGYKATELKKIKKFFEGTTDTAENYIKSALKMLVK
;
A
#
# COMPACT_ATOMS: atom_id res chain seq x y z
N MET A 1 15.55 -3.56 4.38
CA MET A 1 14.35 -3.33 3.55
C MET A 1 14.41 -1.89 3.06
N TYR A 2 13.98 -1.60 1.84
CA TYR A 2 14.01 -0.25 1.27
C TYR A 2 12.59 0.29 1.22
N GLU A 3 12.39 1.58 1.54
CA GLU A 3 11.10 2.26 1.42
C GLU A 3 10.91 2.86 0.03
N TYR A 4 11.93 3.59 -0.41
CA TYR A 4 12.03 4.16 -1.76
C TYR A 4 13.49 4.23 -2.20
N LEU A 5 13.70 4.41 -3.48
CA LEU A 5 14.97 4.77 -4.06
C LEU A 5 14.80 6.10 -4.80
N LYS A 6 15.74 7.01 -4.61
CA LYS A 6 15.83 8.29 -5.32
C LYS A 6 17.08 8.29 -6.19
N GLY A 7 16.89 8.56 -7.48
CA GLY A 7 17.99 8.54 -8.44
C GLY A 7 17.52 8.87 -9.85
N ILE A 8 18.35 8.56 -10.85
CA ILE A 8 18.09 8.84 -12.26
C ILE A 8 17.59 7.57 -12.95
N ILE A 9 16.51 7.67 -13.73
CA ILE A 9 16.05 6.57 -14.59
C ILE A 9 16.96 6.50 -15.80
N THR A 10 17.84 5.49 -15.86
CA THR A 10 18.85 5.35 -16.92
C THR A 10 18.42 4.41 -18.05
N LYS A 11 17.48 3.50 -17.78
CA LYS A 11 17.02 2.52 -18.78
C LYS A 11 15.59 2.10 -18.55
N ILE A 12 14.87 1.89 -19.66
CA ILE A 12 13.52 1.31 -19.66
C ILE A 12 13.55 0.09 -20.58
N THR A 13 12.93 -1.00 -20.12
CA THR A 13 12.71 -2.22 -20.90
C THR A 13 11.24 -2.63 -20.80
N ALA A 14 10.81 -3.63 -21.54
CA ALA A 14 9.45 -4.15 -21.43
C ALA A 14 9.10 -4.81 -20.07
N LYS A 15 10.09 -5.06 -19.22
CA LYS A 15 9.90 -5.82 -17.96
C LYS A 15 10.29 -5.06 -16.70
N TYR A 16 11.15 -4.05 -16.82
CA TYR A 16 11.69 -3.30 -15.70
C TYR A 16 12.23 -1.95 -16.13
N ILE A 17 12.42 -1.08 -15.18
CA ILE A 17 13.23 0.14 -15.32
C ILE A 17 14.53 -0.03 -14.53
N VAL A 18 15.57 0.75 -14.89
CA VAL A 18 16.79 0.87 -14.09
C VAL A 18 16.84 2.27 -13.50
N LEU A 19 16.89 2.33 -12.17
CA LEU A 19 17.11 3.56 -11.41
C LEU A 19 18.55 3.55 -10.89
N GLU A 20 19.34 4.52 -11.30
CA GLU A 20 20.71 4.70 -10.83
C GLU A 20 20.72 5.63 -9.61
N ALA A 21 21.18 5.12 -8.48
CA ALA A 21 21.40 5.88 -7.26
C ALA A 21 22.83 5.67 -6.78
N ASN A 22 23.58 6.76 -6.60
CA ASN A 22 24.98 6.74 -6.15
C ASN A 22 25.89 5.83 -6.99
N GLY A 23 25.72 5.80 -8.31
CA GLY A 23 26.51 4.98 -9.24
C GLY A 23 26.12 3.50 -9.28
N ILE A 24 25.03 3.10 -8.61
CA ILE A 24 24.51 1.74 -8.64
C ILE A 24 23.17 1.73 -9.38
N GLY A 25 23.07 0.90 -10.44
CA GLY A 25 21.83 0.71 -11.20
C GLY A 25 20.95 -0.37 -10.57
N TYR A 26 19.82 0.02 -10.00
CA TYR A 26 18.83 -0.88 -9.43
C TYR A 26 17.80 -1.28 -10.48
N ILE A 27 17.59 -2.59 -10.67
CA ILE A 27 16.50 -3.12 -11.50
C ILE A 27 15.21 -3.08 -10.68
N LEU A 28 14.21 -2.32 -11.16
CA LEU A 28 12.89 -2.20 -10.53
C LEU A 28 11.82 -2.79 -11.46
N HIS A 29 11.18 -3.86 -11.01
CA HIS A 29 10.01 -4.42 -11.69
C HIS A 29 8.79 -3.55 -11.40
N VAL A 30 8.20 -2.93 -12.41
CA VAL A 30 7.08 -1.99 -12.28
C VAL A 30 5.87 -2.47 -13.08
N ALA A 31 4.69 -2.00 -12.74
CA ALA A 31 3.44 -2.40 -13.41
C ALA A 31 3.44 -2.01 -14.89
N ASN A 32 3.85 -0.79 -15.22
CA ASN A 32 4.01 -0.29 -16.58
C ASN A 32 5.34 0.45 -16.75
N PRO A 33 6.40 -0.20 -17.25
CA PRO A 33 7.69 0.45 -17.46
C PRO A 33 7.62 1.66 -18.40
N TYR A 34 6.76 1.61 -19.42
CA TYR A 34 6.68 2.69 -20.41
C TYR A 34 6.00 3.96 -19.88
N ALA A 35 5.30 3.90 -18.76
CA ALA A 35 4.79 5.09 -18.08
C ALA A 35 5.93 6.03 -17.61
N TYR A 36 7.15 5.53 -17.52
CA TYR A 36 8.35 6.30 -17.17
C TYR A 36 9.11 6.84 -18.39
N SER A 37 8.62 6.65 -19.63
CA SER A 37 9.34 7.04 -20.86
C SER A 37 9.73 8.52 -20.91
N GLY A 38 8.88 9.40 -20.39
CA GLY A 38 9.16 10.84 -20.31
C GLY A 38 10.16 11.23 -19.21
N GLN A 39 10.58 10.28 -18.37
CA GLN A 39 11.47 10.53 -17.23
C GLN A 39 12.87 9.94 -17.41
N VAL A 40 13.21 9.44 -18.60
CA VAL A 40 14.56 8.93 -18.89
C VAL A 40 15.58 10.05 -18.75
N ASN A 41 16.68 9.76 -18.06
CA ASN A 41 17.72 10.72 -17.66
C ASN A 41 17.25 11.85 -16.72
N GLN A 42 16.10 11.66 -16.06
CA GLN A 42 15.60 12.58 -15.04
C GLN A 42 15.64 11.93 -13.66
N GLU A 43 15.75 12.79 -12.63
CA GLU A 43 15.67 12.34 -11.24
C GLU A 43 14.22 11.94 -10.91
N ALA A 44 14.07 10.78 -10.29
CA ALA A 44 12.79 10.26 -9.82
C ALA A 44 12.94 9.62 -8.44
N GLN A 45 11.85 9.65 -7.66
CA GLN A 45 11.70 8.85 -6.46
C GLN A 45 10.70 7.74 -6.73
N ILE A 46 11.13 6.50 -6.55
CA ILE A 46 10.32 5.31 -6.77
C ILE A 46 10.18 4.58 -5.45
N TYR A 47 8.95 4.37 -4.97
CA TYR A 47 8.69 3.53 -3.81
C TYR A 47 9.00 2.09 -4.17
N VAL A 48 9.58 1.33 -3.24
CA VAL A 48 10.01 -0.03 -3.56
C VAL A 48 9.61 -1.03 -2.48
N HIS A 49 9.37 -2.27 -2.93
CA HIS A 49 9.23 -3.42 -2.06
C HIS A 49 10.22 -4.50 -2.49
N GLN A 50 10.98 -5.01 -1.54
CA GLN A 50 11.95 -6.07 -1.77
C GLN A 50 11.34 -7.44 -1.48
N VAL A 51 11.39 -8.34 -2.46
CA VAL A 51 11.06 -9.75 -2.30
C VAL A 51 12.34 -10.55 -2.30
N VAL A 52 12.60 -11.25 -1.20
CA VAL A 52 13.77 -12.13 -1.03
C VAL A 52 13.32 -13.58 -1.20
N ARG A 53 14.01 -14.32 -2.06
CA ARG A 53 13.86 -15.76 -2.26
C ARG A 53 15.22 -16.42 -2.17
N GLU A 54 15.27 -17.72 -2.11
CA GLU A 54 16.54 -18.48 -2.07
C GLU A 54 17.43 -18.20 -3.29
N ASP A 55 16.81 -17.99 -4.46
CA ASP A 55 17.46 -17.84 -5.76
C ASP A 55 17.47 -16.38 -6.28
N ALA A 56 16.80 -15.45 -5.63
CA ALA A 56 16.69 -14.07 -6.14
C ALA A 56 16.32 -13.03 -5.08
N HIS A 57 16.89 -11.84 -5.26
CA HIS A 57 16.47 -10.62 -4.58
C HIS A 57 15.85 -9.68 -5.61
N LEU A 58 14.53 -9.49 -5.57
CA LEU A 58 13.80 -8.69 -6.54
C LEU A 58 13.27 -7.41 -5.90
N LEU A 59 13.40 -6.29 -6.63
CA LEU A 59 12.79 -5.02 -6.24
C LEU A 59 11.59 -4.73 -7.14
N TYR A 60 10.46 -4.47 -6.52
CA TYR A 60 9.22 -4.03 -7.16
C TYR A 60 9.07 -2.53 -6.93
N GLY A 61 8.81 -1.76 -7.99
CA GLY A 61 8.76 -0.29 -7.94
C GLY A 61 7.36 0.24 -8.21
N PHE A 62 7.00 1.34 -7.51
CA PHE A 62 5.68 1.96 -7.50
C PHE A 62 5.81 3.47 -7.62
N ARG A 63 4.85 4.10 -8.32
CA ARG A 63 4.80 5.55 -8.52
C ARG A 63 4.45 6.33 -7.26
N SER A 64 3.65 5.71 -6.39
CA SER A 64 3.17 6.30 -5.14
C SER A 64 3.22 5.28 -3.99
N GLU A 65 3.11 5.80 -2.79
CA GLU A 65 2.97 4.97 -1.58
C GLU A 65 1.67 4.16 -1.59
N ASP A 66 0.59 4.73 -2.13
CA ASP A 66 -0.70 4.04 -2.23
C ASP A 66 -0.65 2.87 -3.21
N GLU A 67 0.04 3.03 -4.34
CA GLU A 67 0.29 1.93 -5.28
C GLU A 67 1.10 0.80 -4.60
N LYS A 68 2.08 1.15 -3.76
CA LYS A 68 2.83 0.19 -2.93
C LYS A 68 1.94 -0.49 -1.89
N LYS A 69 1.09 0.26 -1.18
CA LYS A 69 0.13 -0.30 -0.20
C LYS A 69 -0.84 -1.29 -0.87
N LEU A 70 -1.36 -0.92 -2.04
CA LEU A 70 -2.21 -1.81 -2.84
C LEU A 70 -1.48 -3.10 -3.21
N PHE A 71 -0.24 -2.99 -3.69
CA PHE A 71 0.58 -4.16 -4.01
C PHE A 71 0.76 -5.08 -2.80
N LEU A 72 1.09 -4.53 -1.63
CA LEU A 72 1.27 -5.29 -0.39
C LEU A 72 -0.03 -5.99 0.04
N SER A 73 -1.16 -5.32 -0.08
CA SER A 73 -2.47 -5.92 0.17
C SER A 73 -2.75 -7.08 -0.79
N LEU A 74 -2.47 -6.91 -2.08
CA LEU A 74 -2.67 -7.96 -3.08
C LEU A 74 -1.79 -9.19 -2.82
N ILE A 75 -0.50 -9.01 -2.52
CA ILE A 75 0.42 -10.15 -2.27
C ILE A 75 0.16 -10.86 -0.93
N SER A 76 -0.59 -10.25 -0.02
CA SER A 76 -1.02 -10.90 1.23
C SER A 76 -2.09 -11.97 0.99
N VAL A 77 -2.79 -11.91 -0.16
CA VAL A 77 -3.82 -12.88 -0.54
C VAL A 77 -3.19 -14.18 -0.99
N SER A 78 -3.62 -15.30 -0.41
CA SER A 78 -3.15 -16.62 -0.82
C SER A 78 -3.46 -16.88 -2.31
N GLY A 79 -2.42 -17.22 -3.08
CA GLY A 79 -2.50 -17.46 -4.51
C GLY A 79 -2.23 -16.24 -5.39
N ILE A 80 -1.91 -15.07 -4.81
CA ILE A 80 -1.45 -13.90 -5.55
C ILE A 80 0.03 -13.68 -5.28
N GLY A 81 0.85 -13.88 -6.31
CA GLY A 81 2.26 -13.53 -6.25
C GLY A 81 2.56 -12.15 -6.82
N PRO A 82 3.79 -11.64 -6.64
CA PRO A 82 4.19 -10.29 -7.07
C PRO A 82 3.90 -9.98 -8.54
N VAL A 83 4.11 -10.94 -9.45
CA VAL A 83 3.84 -10.75 -10.89
C VAL A 83 2.34 -10.58 -11.16
N SER A 84 1.48 -11.32 -10.47
CA SER A 84 0.02 -11.19 -10.62
C SER A 84 -0.47 -9.87 -10.02
N ALA A 85 0.09 -9.45 -8.88
CA ALA A 85 -0.22 -8.17 -8.26
C ALA A 85 0.17 -6.99 -9.18
N LEU A 86 1.38 -7.02 -9.79
CA LEU A 86 1.76 -5.99 -10.80
C LEU A 86 0.79 -5.98 -12.00
N ALA A 87 0.35 -7.14 -12.47
CA ALA A 87 -0.59 -7.20 -13.60
C ALA A 87 -1.98 -6.63 -13.25
N ILE A 88 -2.42 -6.75 -12.00
CA ILE A 88 -3.64 -6.11 -11.51
C ILE A 88 -3.46 -4.58 -11.48
N ILE A 89 -2.36 -4.09 -10.92
CA ILE A 89 -2.04 -2.66 -10.85
C ILE A 89 -1.86 -2.05 -12.25
N ALA A 90 -1.28 -2.80 -13.20
CA ALA A 90 -1.08 -2.34 -14.58
C ALA A 90 -2.39 -2.06 -15.34
N ALA A 91 -3.51 -2.61 -14.88
CA ALA A 91 -4.83 -2.30 -15.45
C ALA A 91 -5.30 -0.88 -15.16
N ASP A 92 -4.66 -0.19 -14.20
CA ASP A 92 -4.89 1.20 -13.80
C ASP A 92 -6.37 1.51 -13.45
N ASP A 93 -7.11 0.49 -13.00
CA ASP A 93 -8.50 0.56 -12.56
C ASP A 93 -8.63 0.18 -11.09
N ASN A 94 -7.99 0.97 -10.25
CA ASN A 94 -8.01 0.75 -8.80
C ASN A 94 -9.41 0.90 -8.21
N ALA A 95 -10.20 1.84 -8.73
CA ALA A 95 -11.58 2.06 -8.29
C ALA A 95 -12.47 0.85 -8.63
N GLY A 96 -12.38 0.33 -9.86
CA GLY A 96 -13.10 -0.87 -10.29
C GLY A 96 -12.68 -2.11 -9.51
N LEU A 97 -11.39 -2.24 -9.15
CA LEU A 97 -10.89 -3.32 -8.31
C LEU A 97 -11.51 -3.27 -6.90
N VAL A 98 -11.47 -2.11 -6.24
CA VAL A 98 -12.06 -1.93 -4.91
C VAL A 98 -13.56 -2.20 -4.95
N GLN A 99 -14.28 -1.62 -5.90
CA GLN A 99 -15.71 -1.86 -6.08
C GLN A 99 -16.01 -3.34 -6.30
N ALA A 100 -15.21 -4.05 -7.11
CA ALA A 100 -15.40 -5.47 -7.38
C ALA A 100 -15.20 -6.34 -6.13
N ILE A 101 -14.27 -5.96 -5.25
CA ILE A 101 -14.05 -6.63 -3.96
C ILE A 101 -15.23 -6.38 -3.03
N GLU A 102 -15.65 -5.13 -2.85
CA GLU A 102 -16.76 -4.74 -1.96
C GLU A 102 -18.11 -5.32 -2.41
N THR A 103 -18.36 -5.38 -3.73
CA THR A 103 -19.57 -5.97 -4.30
C THR A 103 -19.47 -7.47 -4.55
N LYS A 104 -18.34 -8.11 -4.15
CA LYS A 104 -18.07 -9.55 -4.35
C LYS A 104 -18.19 -10.00 -5.80
N ASN A 105 -17.77 -9.14 -6.73
CA ASN A 105 -17.86 -9.39 -8.17
C ASN A 105 -16.74 -10.32 -8.65
N ILE A 106 -16.89 -11.61 -8.39
CA ILE A 106 -15.91 -12.65 -8.77
C ILE A 106 -15.65 -12.65 -10.29
N THR A 107 -16.69 -12.39 -11.11
CA THR A 107 -16.56 -12.36 -12.56
C THR A 107 -15.61 -11.28 -13.03
N TYR A 108 -15.65 -10.09 -12.42
CA TYR A 108 -14.70 -9.02 -12.72
C TYR A 108 -13.29 -9.41 -12.30
N LEU A 109 -13.10 -9.91 -11.08
CA LEU A 109 -11.79 -10.27 -10.54
C LEU A 109 -11.11 -11.39 -11.35
N THR A 110 -11.87 -12.32 -11.94
CA THR A 110 -11.30 -13.37 -12.79
C THR A 110 -10.85 -12.89 -14.18
N LYS A 111 -11.10 -11.63 -14.56
CA LYS A 111 -10.54 -11.04 -15.78
C LYS A 111 -9.04 -10.77 -15.71
N PHE A 112 -8.50 -10.61 -14.49
CA PHE A 112 -7.07 -10.40 -14.32
C PHE A 112 -6.28 -11.68 -14.62
N PRO A 113 -5.11 -11.56 -15.25
CA PRO A 113 -4.30 -12.72 -15.62
C PRO A 113 -3.88 -13.51 -14.38
N LYS A 114 -3.98 -14.84 -14.48
CA LYS A 114 -3.66 -15.81 -13.41
C LYS A 114 -4.57 -15.73 -12.17
N ILE A 115 -5.66 -14.99 -12.21
CA ILE A 115 -6.68 -14.98 -11.15
C ILE A 115 -7.82 -15.91 -11.54
N GLY A 116 -7.85 -17.08 -10.89
CA GLY A 116 -8.95 -18.03 -11.02
C GLY A 116 -10.08 -17.75 -10.05
N LYS A 117 -11.21 -18.44 -10.20
CA LYS A 117 -12.40 -18.27 -9.34
C LYS A 117 -12.07 -18.42 -7.84
N LYS A 118 -11.23 -19.41 -7.48
CA LYS A 118 -10.82 -19.64 -6.09
C LYS A 118 -10.00 -18.46 -5.54
N THR A 119 -9.05 -17.95 -6.32
CA THR A 119 -8.22 -16.80 -5.95
C THR A 119 -9.07 -15.53 -5.84
N ALA A 120 -10.02 -15.31 -6.77
CA ALA A 120 -10.94 -14.19 -6.72
C ALA A 120 -11.84 -14.21 -5.46
N GLN A 121 -12.30 -15.40 -5.05
CA GLN A 121 -13.03 -15.56 -3.80
C GLN A 121 -12.15 -15.26 -2.58
N GLN A 122 -10.89 -15.69 -2.61
CA GLN A 122 -9.93 -15.40 -1.54
C GLN A 122 -9.62 -13.91 -1.46
N MET A 123 -9.48 -13.20 -2.61
CA MET A 123 -9.34 -11.74 -2.63
C MET A 123 -10.47 -11.04 -1.88
N VAL A 124 -11.71 -11.44 -2.14
CA VAL A 124 -12.87 -10.86 -1.44
C VAL A 124 -12.77 -11.11 0.07
N LEU A 125 -12.48 -12.35 0.48
CA LEU A 125 -12.40 -12.69 1.91
C LEU A 125 -11.31 -11.94 2.66
N ASP A 126 -10.14 -11.78 2.02
CA ASP A 126 -8.97 -11.22 2.68
C ASP A 126 -8.95 -9.68 2.62
N LEU A 127 -9.56 -9.06 1.59
CA LEU A 127 -9.43 -7.65 1.28
C LEU A 127 -10.69 -6.81 1.46
N GLU A 128 -11.88 -7.42 1.61
CA GLU A 128 -13.14 -6.70 1.87
C GLU A 128 -12.99 -5.80 3.11
N GLY A 129 -13.25 -4.51 2.95
CA GLY A 129 -13.14 -3.50 4.03
C GLY A 129 -11.72 -3.14 4.47
N LYS A 130 -10.67 -3.64 3.77
CA LYS A 130 -9.27 -3.40 4.14
C LYS A 130 -8.49 -2.59 3.10
N ILE A 131 -8.96 -2.55 1.86
CA ILE A 131 -8.29 -1.76 0.82
C ILE A 131 -8.77 -0.32 0.91
N VAL A 132 -7.86 0.57 1.27
CA VAL A 132 -8.06 2.01 1.17
C VAL A 132 -7.25 2.48 -0.03
N VAL A 133 -7.91 2.84 -1.11
CA VAL A 133 -7.28 3.54 -2.24
C VAL A 133 -7.57 5.02 -2.04
N SER A 134 -6.57 5.76 -1.60
CA SER A 134 -6.60 7.23 -1.62
C SER A 134 -6.43 7.64 -3.08
N GLY A 135 -7.52 7.87 -3.78
CA GLY A 135 -7.48 8.29 -5.18
C GLY A 135 -8.23 9.60 -5.35
N ASP A 136 -7.61 10.56 -6.02
CA ASP A 136 -8.23 11.82 -6.49
C ASP A 136 -9.40 11.61 -7.47
N ASP A 137 -9.73 10.35 -7.84
CA ASP A 137 -10.71 9.99 -8.87
C ASP A 137 -11.94 9.22 -8.35
N LEU A 138 -12.27 9.26 -7.07
CA LEU A 138 -13.55 8.72 -6.60
C LEU A 138 -14.62 9.81 -6.59
N PRO A 139 -15.82 9.57 -7.19
CA PRO A 139 -16.94 10.45 -6.98
C PRO A 139 -17.24 10.50 -5.48
N ALA A 140 -17.22 11.72 -4.94
CA ALA A 140 -17.44 12.03 -3.54
C ALA A 140 -18.73 11.39 -3.01
N LYS A 141 -18.63 10.19 -2.44
CA LYS A 141 -19.60 9.65 -1.47
C LYS A 141 -18.87 8.68 -0.57
N VAL A 142 -18.82 9.12 0.70
CA VAL A 142 -18.22 8.48 1.88
C VAL A 142 -16.73 8.82 2.07
N ALA A 143 -16.37 10.11 1.95
CA ALA A 143 -15.38 10.65 2.86
C ALA A 143 -16.12 10.93 4.18
N VAL A 144 -16.02 10.02 5.14
CA VAL A 144 -16.16 10.46 6.53
C VAL A 144 -15.05 11.48 6.71
N GLN A 145 -15.43 12.74 6.80
CA GLN A 145 -14.53 13.82 7.20
C GLN A 145 -13.98 13.46 8.59
N ALA A 146 -12.82 12.78 8.58
CA ALA A 146 -11.94 12.87 9.71
C ALA A 146 -11.44 14.32 9.70
N SER A 147 -12.01 15.14 10.56
CA SER A 147 -11.50 16.45 10.85
C SER A 147 -10.00 16.34 11.18
N ALA A 148 -9.19 17.34 10.80
CA ALA A 148 -7.75 17.37 11.09
C ALA A 148 -7.43 17.11 12.58
N GLU A 149 -8.37 17.32 13.47
CA GLU A 149 -8.32 17.06 14.93
C GLU A 149 -8.22 15.57 15.28
N ASN A 150 -8.52 14.64 14.36
CA ASN A 150 -8.47 13.21 14.63
C ASN A 150 -7.26 12.49 14.00
N GLN A 151 -6.53 13.13 13.10
CA GLN A 151 -5.43 12.48 12.37
C GLN A 151 -4.29 12.10 13.31
N GLU A 152 -3.87 12.99 14.19
CA GLU A 152 -2.81 12.77 15.18
C GLU A 152 -3.15 11.60 16.14
N LEU A 153 -4.43 11.49 16.54
CA LEU A 153 -4.89 10.40 17.39
C LEU A 153 -4.89 9.05 16.63
N GLU A 154 -5.29 9.02 15.37
CA GLU A 154 -5.23 7.80 14.54
C GLU A 154 -3.78 7.35 14.32
N GLU A 155 -2.88 8.27 13.99
CA GLU A 155 -1.45 8.00 13.82
C GLU A 155 -0.84 7.43 15.12
N ALA A 156 -1.22 7.99 16.28
CA ALA A 156 -0.80 7.48 17.57
C ALA A 156 -1.31 6.05 17.82
N MET A 157 -2.56 5.75 17.46
CA MET A 157 -3.13 4.41 17.62
C MET A 157 -2.46 3.39 16.69
N GLU A 158 -2.16 3.75 15.43
CA GLU A 158 -1.41 2.90 14.50
C GLU A 158 0.01 2.60 15.01
N ALA A 159 0.71 3.61 15.52
CA ALA A 159 2.03 3.44 16.10
C ALA A 159 1.99 2.48 17.30
N MET A 160 0.99 2.57 18.15
CA MET A 160 0.83 1.67 19.29
C MET A 160 0.48 0.23 18.87
N LEU A 161 -0.31 0.04 17.79
CA LEU A 161 -0.52 -1.28 17.19
C LEU A 161 0.80 -1.88 16.70
N ALA A 162 1.63 -1.06 16.03
CA ALA A 162 2.94 -1.48 15.57
C ALA A 162 3.89 -1.86 16.71
N LEU A 163 3.74 -1.26 17.89
CA LEU A 163 4.44 -1.64 19.12
C LEU A 163 3.90 -2.91 19.79
N GLY A 164 2.83 -3.51 19.24
CA GLY A 164 2.29 -4.80 19.70
C GLY A 164 1.15 -4.70 20.70
N TYR A 165 0.58 -3.52 20.94
CA TYR A 165 -0.59 -3.38 21.80
C TYR A 165 -1.86 -3.90 21.13
N LYS A 166 -2.79 -4.47 21.92
CA LYS A 166 -4.00 -5.09 21.38
C LYS A 166 -5.04 -4.03 20.97
N ALA A 167 -5.72 -4.25 19.86
CA ALA A 167 -6.78 -3.38 19.38
C ALA A 167 -7.90 -3.12 20.43
N THR A 168 -8.15 -4.06 21.33
CA THR A 168 -9.12 -3.90 22.44
C THR A 168 -8.66 -2.89 23.50
N GLU A 169 -7.36 -2.78 23.73
CA GLU A 169 -6.76 -1.81 24.65
C GLU A 169 -6.79 -0.42 24.01
N LEU A 170 -6.45 -0.35 22.73
CA LEU A 170 -6.44 0.90 21.98
C LEU A 170 -7.83 1.52 21.81
N LYS A 171 -8.90 0.72 21.69
CA LYS A 171 -10.27 1.23 21.66
C LYS A 171 -10.63 1.99 22.96
N LYS A 172 -10.16 1.53 24.12
CA LYS A 172 -10.40 2.20 25.41
C LYS A 172 -9.61 3.50 25.47
N ILE A 173 -8.36 3.50 25.00
CA ILE A 173 -7.48 4.66 24.97
C ILE A 173 -8.03 5.71 23.99
N LYS A 174 -8.45 5.29 22.80
CA LYS A 174 -9.06 6.20 21.80
C LYS A 174 -10.30 6.92 22.39
N LYS A 175 -11.17 6.17 23.06
CA LYS A 175 -12.34 6.75 23.73
C LYS A 175 -11.98 7.75 24.85
N PHE A 176 -10.84 7.53 25.53
CA PHE A 176 -10.37 8.44 26.58
C PHE A 176 -9.88 9.76 25.99
N PHE A 177 -9.30 9.73 24.79
CA PHE A 177 -8.80 10.93 24.10
C PHE A 177 -9.82 11.58 23.14
N GLU A 178 -11.05 11.05 23.04
CA GLU A 178 -12.12 11.72 22.26
C GLU A 178 -12.35 13.14 22.77
N GLY A 179 -12.29 14.09 21.84
CA GLY A 179 -12.48 15.54 22.16
C GLY A 179 -11.24 16.23 22.73
N THR A 180 -10.08 15.56 22.78
CA THR A 180 -8.80 16.20 23.10
C THR A 180 -8.02 16.44 21.81
N THR A 181 -7.26 17.53 21.75
CA THR A 181 -6.37 17.86 20.62
C THR A 181 -4.94 17.91 21.15
N ASP A 182 -4.12 16.98 20.67
CA ASP A 182 -2.70 16.89 21.03
C ASP A 182 -1.91 16.29 19.85
N THR A 183 -0.59 16.24 19.93
CA THR A 183 0.26 15.61 18.92
C THR A 183 0.30 14.11 19.09
N ALA A 184 0.55 13.37 18.00
CA ALA A 184 0.68 11.91 18.02
C ALA A 184 1.72 11.44 19.08
N GLU A 185 2.84 12.17 19.22
CA GLU A 185 3.85 11.88 20.23
C GLU A 185 3.29 11.95 21.65
N ASN A 186 2.53 12.98 21.96
CA ASN A 186 1.94 13.18 23.29
C ASN A 186 0.83 12.16 23.58
N TYR A 187 0.02 11.81 22.58
CA TYR A 187 -0.96 10.74 22.69
C TYR A 187 -0.29 9.40 23.00
N ILE A 188 0.78 9.05 22.30
CA ILE A 188 1.56 7.82 22.56
C ILE A 188 2.12 7.83 23.99
N LYS A 189 2.77 8.92 24.42
CA LYS A 189 3.33 9.03 25.78
C LYS A 189 2.26 8.87 26.86
N SER A 190 1.10 9.49 26.67
CA SER A 190 -0.01 9.46 27.63
C SER A 190 -0.67 8.07 27.64
N ALA A 191 -0.86 7.45 26.49
CA ALA A 191 -1.38 6.10 26.37
C ALA A 191 -0.48 5.06 27.02
N LEU A 192 0.85 5.16 26.81
CA LEU A 192 1.82 4.27 27.46
C LEU A 192 1.78 4.40 28.99
N LYS A 193 1.66 5.62 29.52
CA LYS A 193 1.52 5.84 30.99
C LYS A 193 0.23 5.22 31.55
N MET A 194 -0.84 5.15 30.75
CA MET A 194 -2.09 4.51 31.17
C MET A 194 -2.02 2.98 31.17
N LEU A 195 -1.23 2.40 30.27
CA LEU A 195 -1.10 0.94 30.13
C LEU A 195 -0.07 0.32 31.08
N VAL A 196 0.88 1.10 31.60
CA VAL A 196 1.93 0.65 32.54
C VAL A 196 1.47 0.73 34.01
N LYS A 197 0.26 1.24 34.27
CA LYS A 197 -0.37 1.17 35.59
C LYS A 197 -1.22 -0.07 35.71
#